data_f833218815da4f89ad6cf81123c3d305
#
_entry.id   f833218815da4f89ad6cf81123c3d305
#
_cell.length_a   1.000
_cell.length_b   1.000
_cell.length_c   1.000
_cell.angle_alpha   90.00
_cell.angle_beta   90.00
_cell.angle_gamma   90.00
#
_symmetry.space_group_name_H-M   'P 1'
#
loop_
_entity.id
_entity.type
_entity.pdbx_description
1 polymer ?
#
loop_
_entity_poly.entity_id
_entity_poly.type
_entity_poly.pdbx_seq_one_letter_code
_entity_poly.pdbx_strand_id
1 'polypeptide(L)'
;MQRYPRNMIGYGANPPDAAWPGGAKIAVSLVLNYEEGGENNILHGDAASEAFLSDIPGAAPWPGQRHWNMESIYEYGARAGFWRLHRLFTSMDIPVTIYGVATALARSPEQVAAMKAADWEIASHGLKWVEHKDMPEEDERRQIAEAIRLHTEVVGSRPTGWYTGRCSVNTVRLTAEAGLDWISDTYDDDLPYWIEAGDRDQLVIPYTLEANDMRFATAPGYIEGEQFFTYLKDAFDELYREGAEGSAKMMSVGLHCRLIGRPGKIAGLRRFLEYAKAHEGVWFPRRIDVARHWAKAHPPVRRAHPSRMERAEFVAAYGGIFEHSAWIAERAFDLELGPAHDTGLGLHNALCRMFRSATEAERLGVLTAHPDLAGKLAAAKRLTPESTAEQASAALDALTDAERDTFQRLNADY
;
A
#
# COMPACT_ATOMS: atom_id res chain seq x y z
N MET A 1 15.59 -3.46 22.66
CA MET A 1 16.09 -2.93 21.34
C MET A 1 14.96 -2.18 20.70
N GLN A 2 15.24 -0.97 20.21
CA GLN A 2 14.25 -0.20 19.45
C GLN A 2 13.92 -0.99 18.18
N ARG A 3 12.62 -1.18 17.85
CA ARG A 3 12.17 -1.90 16.66
C ARG A 3 12.70 -1.17 15.42
N TYR A 4 13.26 -1.90 14.47
CA TYR A 4 13.64 -1.33 13.17
C TYR A 4 12.37 -0.78 12.47
N PRO A 5 12.36 0.50 12.08
CA PRO A 5 11.11 1.17 11.68
C PRO A 5 10.59 0.78 10.30
N ARG A 6 11.40 0.05 9.49
CA ARG A 6 11.00 -0.38 8.15
C ARG A 6 10.45 -1.80 8.16
N ASN A 7 9.42 -2.06 7.35
CA ASN A 7 8.95 -3.40 7.08
C ASN A 7 9.74 -4.00 5.91
N MET A 8 10.67 -4.92 6.21
CA MET A 8 11.48 -5.61 5.19
C MET A 8 10.93 -7.00 4.85
N ILE A 9 9.75 -7.36 5.37
CA ILE A 9 9.15 -8.67 5.20
C ILE A 9 8.02 -8.63 4.15
N GLY A 10 7.21 -7.57 4.16
CA GLY A 10 6.03 -7.47 3.29
C GLY A 10 5.11 -8.68 3.42
N TYR A 11 4.70 -9.25 2.31
CA TYR A 11 3.97 -10.53 2.26
C TYR A 11 4.88 -11.77 2.32
N GLY A 12 6.19 -11.60 2.22
CA GLY A 12 7.16 -12.69 2.25
C GLY A 12 7.04 -13.62 1.05
N ALA A 13 7.35 -14.90 1.27
CA ALA A 13 7.36 -15.92 0.21
C ALA A 13 5.96 -16.33 -0.29
N ASN A 14 4.91 -16.01 0.46
CA ASN A 14 3.55 -16.44 0.17
C ASN A 14 2.60 -15.23 0.14
N PRO A 15 2.64 -14.40 -0.91
CA PRO A 15 1.72 -13.29 -1.06
C PRO A 15 0.27 -13.81 -1.17
N PRO A 16 -0.73 -13.02 -0.74
CA PRO A 16 -2.13 -13.41 -0.87
C PRO A 16 -2.51 -13.51 -2.35
N ASP A 17 -3.50 -14.37 -2.64
CA ASP A 17 -4.15 -14.36 -3.95
C ASP A 17 -4.91 -13.05 -4.09
N ALA A 18 -4.55 -12.24 -5.09
CA ALA A 18 -5.21 -10.97 -5.33
C ALA A 18 -6.70 -11.10 -5.69
N ALA A 19 -7.10 -12.27 -6.18
CA ALA A 19 -8.48 -12.62 -6.57
C ALA A 19 -9.13 -11.53 -7.47
N TRP A 20 -8.35 -10.99 -8.43
CA TRP A 20 -8.82 -9.91 -9.29
C TRP A 20 -10.14 -10.22 -9.98
N PRO A 21 -11.01 -9.22 -10.23
CA PRO A 21 -12.29 -9.40 -10.89
C PRO A 21 -12.17 -10.20 -12.19
N GLY A 22 -13.12 -11.13 -12.39
CA GLY A 22 -13.13 -12.00 -13.57
C GLY A 22 -12.01 -13.04 -13.62
N GLY A 23 -11.29 -13.27 -12.51
CA GLY A 23 -10.13 -14.17 -12.48
C GLY A 23 -8.94 -13.63 -13.28
N ALA A 24 -8.79 -12.30 -13.33
CA ALA A 24 -7.70 -11.69 -14.08
C ALA A 24 -6.34 -12.07 -13.50
N LYS A 25 -5.39 -12.32 -14.39
CA LYS A 25 -4.01 -12.70 -14.07
C LYS A 25 -3.15 -11.49 -13.69
N ILE A 26 -3.54 -10.31 -14.18
CA ILE A 26 -2.86 -9.05 -13.91
C ILE A 26 -3.86 -7.90 -13.88
N ALA A 27 -3.64 -6.95 -12.97
CA ALA A 27 -4.31 -5.65 -12.96
C ALA A 27 -3.35 -4.59 -13.51
N VAL A 28 -3.67 -3.94 -14.63
CA VAL A 28 -2.86 -2.86 -15.23
C VAL A 28 -3.50 -1.53 -14.95
N SER A 29 -2.97 -0.79 -13.97
CA SER A 29 -3.48 0.50 -13.53
C SER A 29 -2.72 1.65 -14.19
N LEU A 30 -3.41 2.42 -15.05
CA LEU A 30 -2.85 3.58 -15.72
C LEU A 30 -3.08 4.84 -14.89
N VAL A 31 -2.01 5.57 -14.62
CA VAL A 31 -2.04 6.81 -13.84
C VAL A 31 -1.50 7.95 -14.69
N LEU A 32 -2.31 8.99 -14.85
CA LEU A 32 -1.91 10.21 -15.51
C LEU A 32 -1.74 11.33 -14.48
N ASN A 33 -0.49 11.74 -14.25
CA ASN A 33 -0.17 12.89 -13.43
C ASN A 33 -0.55 14.17 -14.19
N TYR A 34 -1.48 14.94 -13.64
CA TYR A 34 -1.90 16.22 -14.16
C TYR A 34 -1.36 17.34 -13.28
N GLU A 35 -0.22 17.87 -13.68
CA GLU A 35 0.60 18.82 -12.91
C GLU A 35 0.69 20.20 -13.58
N GLU A 36 0.21 20.31 -14.78
CA GLU A 36 0.32 21.48 -15.67
C GLU A 36 -0.40 22.70 -15.07
N GLY A 37 0.40 23.66 -14.58
CA GLY A 37 -0.08 24.83 -13.83
C GLY A 37 -0.03 24.66 -12.30
N GLY A 38 0.49 23.53 -11.81
CA GLY A 38 0.74 23.26 -10.39
C GLY A 38 2.23 23.20 -10.02
N GLU A 39 3.13 23.30 -11.01
CA GLU A 39 4.58 23.33 -10.88
C GLU A 39 5.09 24.57 -10.14
N ASN A 40 6.36 24.54 -9.71
CA ASN A 40 7.02 25.72 -9.17
C ASN A 40 7.10 26.85 -10.22
N ASN A 41 6.57 28.01 -9.89
CA ASN A 41 6.56 29.17 -10.77
C ASN A 41 6.48 30.47 -9.95
N ILE A 42 7.18 31.51 -10.39
CA ILE A 42 7.14 32.83 -9.79
C ILE A 42 5.69 33.39 -9.78
N LEU A 43 4.91 33.09 -10.81
CA LEU A 43 3.48 33.48 -10.87
C LEU A 43 2.61 32.82 -9.79
N HIS A 44 3.11 31.75 -9.18
CA HIS A 44 2.46 31.02 -8.10
C HIS A 44 2.98 31.42 -6.72
N GLY A 45 3.89 32.41 -6.64
CA GLY A 45 4.54 32.88 -5.42
C GLY A 45 5.74 32.04 -5.00
N ASP A 46 6.27 31.17 -5.86
CA ASP A 46 7.45 30.38 -5.57
C ASP A 46 8.74 31.17 -5.74
N ALA A 47 9.80 30.77 -5.04
CA ALA A 47 11.09 31.47 -5.09
C ALA A 47 11.83 31.29 -6.41
N ALA A 48 11.53 30.23 -7.15
CA ALA A 48 12.17 29.89 -8.42
C ALA A 48 11.20 29.17 -9.37
N SER A 49 11.60 29.06 -10.65
CA SER A 49 10.90 28.23 -11.63
C SER A 49 11.10 26.74 -11.37
N GLU A 50 10.25 25.89 -11.93
CA GLU A 50 10.45 24.44 -11.98
C GLU A 50 11.69 24.09 -12.81
N ALA A 51 12.30 22.95 -12.50
CA ALA A 51 13.45 22.41 -13.23
C ALA A 51 13.32 20.91 -13.52
N PHE A 52 12.36 20.22 -12.85
CA PHE A 52 12.26 18.78 -12.89
C PHE A 52 11.28 18.29 -13.96
N LEU A 53 11.50 17.08 -14.47
CA LEU A 53 10.66 16.36 -15.44
C LEU A 53 10.29 17.20 -16.69
N SER A 54 11.32 17.66 -17.40
CA SER A 54 11.17 18.36 -18.67
C SER A 54 12.17 17.85 -19.72
N ASP A 55 11.90 18.17 -20.99
CA ASP A 55 12.80 17.86 -22.11
C ASP A 55 13.98 18.87 -22.21
N ILE A 56 14.16 19.79 -21.26
CA ILE A 56 15.28 20.73 -21.25
C ILE A 56 16.52 20.04 -20.68
N PRO A 57 17.58 19.80 -21.47
CA PRO A 57 18.79 19.19 -20.97
C PRO A 57 19.45 20.05 -19.87
N GLY A 58 19.76 19.43 -18.72
CA GLY A 58 20.41 20.12 -17.61
C GLY A 58 19.57 21.26 -17.02
N ALA A 59 18.25 21.17 -17.06
CA ALA A 59 17.36 22.18 -16.51
C ALA A 59 17.75 22.54 -15.06
N ALA A 60 17.82 23.81 -14.74
CA ALA A 60 18.05 24.35 -13.41
C ALA A 60 16.96 25.36 -13.02
N PRO A 61 16.61 25.49 -11.74
CA PRO A 61 15.65 26.50 -11.29
C PRO A 61 16.22 27.90 -11.54
N TRP A 62 15.36 28.83 -11.95
CA TRP A 62 15.70 30.25 -12.10
C TRP A 62 15.17 31.04 -10.90
N PRO A 63 15.99 31.40 -9.93
CA PRO A 63 15.57 32.14 -8.76
C PRO A 63 15.04 33.54 -9.13
N GLY A 64 13.86 33.89 -8.62
CA GLY A 64 13.23 35.20 -8.82
C GLY A 64 12.83 35.54 -10.26
N GLN A 65 12.86 34.56 -11.17
CA GLN A 65 12.57 34.78 -12.59
C GLN A 65 11.64 33.70 -13.16
N ARG A 66 10.82 34.11 -14.13
CA ARG A 66 10.04 33.15 -14.94
C ARG A 66 10.96 32.44 -15.92
N HIS A 67 10.72 31.16 -16.12
CA HIS A 67 11.43 30.36 -17.12
C HIS A 67 10.47 30.05 -18.29
N TRP A 68 10.41 30.93 -19.28
CA TRP A 68 9.47 30.88 -20.39
C TRP A 68 9.45 29.53 -21.12
N ASN A 69 10.59 28.94 -21.39
CA ASN A 69 10.67 27.65 -22.07
C ASN A 69 10.11 26.52 -21.19
N MET A 70 10.34 26.56 -19.88
CA MET A 70 9.77 25.58 -18.94
C MET A 70 8.24 25.72 -18.89
N GLU A 71 7.73 26.93 -18.74
CA GLU A 71 6.30 27.22 -18.78
C GLU A 71 5.66 26.67 -20.05
N SER A 72 6.27 26.89 -21.23
CA SER A 72 5.77 26.40 -22.50
C SER A 72 5.72 24.87 -22.61
N ILE A 73 6.58 24.14 -21.90
CA ILE A 73 6.54 22.66 -21.82
C ILE A 73 5.32 22.21 -21.02
N TYR A 74 5.04 22.83 -19.87
CA TYR A 74 3.85 22.57 -19.08
C TYR A 74 2.58 22.96 -19.86
N GLU A 75 2.57 24.12 -20.49
CA GLU A 75 1.46 24.53 -21.38
C GLU A 75 1.21 23.51 -22.51
N TYR A 76 2.28 22.95 -23.11
CA TYR A 76 2.11 21.88 -24.11
C TYR A 76 1.37 20.69 -23.52
N GLY A 77 1.71 20.28 -22.28
CA GLY A 77 1.03 19.20 -21.57
C GLY A 77 -0.48 19.44 -21.49
N ALA A 78 -0.89 20.60 -21.03
CA ALA A 78 -2.30 20.97 -20.93
C ALA A 78 -2.99 21.14 -22.31
N ARG A 79 -2.32 21.81 -23.27
CA ARG A 79 -2.92 22.25 -24.55
C ARG A 79 -2.95 21.17 -25.63
N ALA A 80 -1.98 20.24 -25.61
CA ALA A 80 -1.84 19.23 -26.65
C ALA A 80 -1.69 17.80 -26.10
N GLY A 81 -0.82 17.61 -25.10
CA GLY A 81 -0.50 16.31 -24.54
C GLY A 81 -1.72 15.63 -23.91
N PHE A 82 -2.42 16.34 -23.03
CA PHE A 82 -3.64 15.84 -22.39
C PHE A 82 -4.69 15.38 -23.43
N TRP A 83 -4.99 16.20 -24.42
CA TRP A 83 -6.02 15.87 -25.41
C TRP A 83 -5.65 14.69 -26.31
N ARG A 84 -4.35 14.49 -26.54
CA ARG A 84 -3.86 13.33 -27.28
C ARG A 84 -4.01 12.04 -26.45
N LEU A 85 -3.68 12.09 -25.16
CA LEU A 85 -3.87 10.98 -24.22
C LEU A 85 -5.36 10.69 -23.99
N HIS A 86 -6.16 11.73 -23.81
CA HIS A 86 -7.61 11.59 -23.65
C HIS A 86 -8.23 10.83 -24.83
N ARG A 87 -7.91 11.24 -26.07
CA ARG A 87 -8.38 10.52 -27.27
C ARG A 87 -7.87 9.08 -27.34
N LEU A 88 -6.63 8.82 -26.94
CA LEU A 88 -6.07 7.48 -26.93
C LEU A 88 -6.86 6.56 -25.99
N PHE A 89 -6.99 6.96 -24.74
CA PHE A 89 -7.64 6.14 -23.73
C PHE A 89 -9.14 5.96 -23.99
N THR A 90 -9.84 7.01 -24.36
CA THR A 90 -11.28 6.93 -24.67
C THR A 90 -11.56 6.10 -25.91
N SER A 91 -10.70 6.17 -26.95
CA SER A 91 -10.86 5.32 -28.16
C SER A 91 -10.61 3.84 -27.90
N MET A 92 -9.90 3.51 -26.83
CA MET A 92 -9.60 2.14 -26.41
C MET A 92 -10.47 1.65 -25.27
N ASP A 93 -11.38 2.48 -24.75
CA ASP A 93 -12.21 2.19 -23.57
C ASP A 93 -11.35 1.74 -22.37
N ILE A 94 -10.30 2.51 -22.10
CA ILE A 94 -9.38 2.24 -20.98
C ILE A 94 -9.60 3.28 -19.90
N PRO A 95 -10.00 2.87 -18.68
CA PRO A 95 -10.13 3.76 -17.54
C PRO A 95 -8.77 4.23 -17.04
N VAL A 96 -8.73 5.43 -16.49
CA VAL A 96 -7.50 6.09 -16.01
C VAL A 96 -7.75 6.69 -14.63
N THR A 97 -6.75 6.63 -13.77
CA THR A 97 -6.69 7.46 -12.55
C THR A 97 -5.84 8.69 -12.83
N ILE A 98 -6.40 9.87 -12.57
CA ILE A 98 -5.67 11.13 -12.61
C ILE A 98 -5.08 11.40 -11.22
N TYR A 99 -3.77 11.66 -11.15
CA TYR A 99 -3.18 12.34 -10.01
C TYR A 99 -3.19 13.82 -10.31
N GLY A 100 -4.19 14.51 -9.79
CA GLY A 100 -4.45 15.92 -10.09
C GLY A 100 -3.90 16.84 -9.00
N VAL A 101 -2.93 17.69 -9.37
CA VAL A 101 -2.52 18.80 -8.51
C VAL A 101 -3.68 19.80 -8.43
N ALA A 102 -4.17 20.12 -7.23
CA ALA A 102 -5.41 20.87 -7.06
C ALA A 102 -5.37 22.25 -7.75
N THR A 103 -4.24 22.96 -7.69
CA THR A 103 -4.07 24.24 -8.41
C THR A 103 -3.98 24.09 -9.92
N ALA A 104 -3.48 22.96 -10.42
CA ALA A 104 -3.48 22.63 -11.85
C ALA A 104 -4.91 22.37 -12.34
N LEU A 105 -5.69 21.57 -11.61
CA LEU A 105 -7.10 21.31 -11.92
C LEU A 105 -7.92 22.61 -11.95
N ALA A 106 -7.70 23.50 -10.97
CA ALA A 106 -8.41 24.80 -10.90
C ALA A 106 -8.14 25.70 -12.12
N ARG A 107 -6.98 25.55 -12.76
CA ARG A 107 -6.61 26.30 -13.97
C ARG A 107 -7.06 25.63 -15.27
N SER A 108 -7.63 24.42 -15.19
CA SER A 108 -7.89 23.57 -16.36
C SER A 108 -9.34 23.04 -16.38
N PRO A 109 -10.36 23.89 -16.36
CA PRO A 109 -11.76 23.46 -16.25
C PRO A 109 -12.22 22.57 -17.40
N GLU A 110 -11.73 22.78 -18.63
CA GLU A 110 -12.08 21.96 -19.79
C GLU A 110 -11.53 20.53 -19.68
N GLN A 111 -10.28 20.38 -19.19
CA GLN A 111 -9.67 19.10 -18.97
C GLN A 111 -10.38 18.34 -17.83
N VAL A 112 -10.73 19.02 -16.73
CA VAL A 112 -11.52 18.43 -15.65
C VAL A 112 -12.87 17.95 -16.16
N ALA A 113 -13.56 18.74 -16.99
CA ALA A 113 -14.83 18.35 -17.60
C ALA A 113 -14.66 17.09 -18.47
N ALA A 114 -13.59 17.00 -19.26
CA ALA A 114 -13.28 15.85 -20.09
C ALA A 114 -12.93 14.58 -19.26
N MET A 115 -12.16 14.72 -18.18
CA MET A 115 -11.87 13.62 -17.23
C MET A 115 -13.17 13.06 -16.63
N LYS A 116 -14.06 13.94 -16.18
CA LYS A 116 -15.38 13.55 -15.63
C LYS A 116 -16.27 12.88 -16.67
N ALA A 117 -16.32 13.40 -17.89
CA ALA A 117 -17.11 12.84 -18.99
C ALA A 117 -16.62 11.43 -19.40
N ALA A 118 -15.33 11.15 -19.22
CA ALA A 118 -14.73 9.85 -19.47
C ALA A 118 -14.83 8.88 -18.27
N ASP A 119 -15.50 9.25 -17.19
CA ASP A 119 -15.59 8.49 -15.93
C ASP A 119 -14.21 8.13 -15.35
N TRP A 120 -13.22 9.00 -15.52
CA TRP A 120 -11.90 8.81 -14.94
C TRP A 120 -11.93 9.17 -13.45
N GLU A 121 -11.20 8.41 -12.65
CA GLU A 121 -10.97 8.76 -11.26
C GLU A 121 -10.05 10.00 -11.21
N ILE A 122 -10.42 11.00 -10.40
CA ILE A 122 -9.55 12.14 -10.11
C ILE A 122 -9.15 12.06 -8.64
N ALA A 123 -7.96 11.53 -8.37
CA ALA A 123 -7.32 11.48 -7.07
C ALA A 123 -6.46 12.74 -6.87
N SER A 124 -6.09 13.02 -5.62
CA SER A 124 -5.28 14.21 -5.31
C SER A 124 -3.79 13.96 -5.52
N HIS A 125 -3.10 14.96 -6.08
CA HIS A 125 -1.64 15.07 -6.14
C HIS A 125 -1.14 16.25 -5.29
N GLY A 126 -1.82 16.55 -4.19
CA GLY A 126 -1.52 17.68 -3.33
C GLY A 126 -2.06 19.02 -3.86
N LEU A 127 -1.75 20.09 -3.13
CA LEU A 127 -2.16 21.44 -3.46
C LEU A 127 -1.36 22.00 -4.64
N LYS A 128 -0.04 21.86 -4.55
CA LYS A 128 0.98 22.24 -5.53
C LYS A 128 1.98 21.11 -5.66
N TRP A 129 2.69 21.05 -6.78
CA TRP A 129 3.74 20.06 -7.01
C TRP A 129 5.07 20.54 -6.42
N VAL A 130 5.19 20.50 -5.10
CA VAL A 130 6.34 21.01 -4.33
C VAL A 130 6.91 19.93 -3.40
N GLU A 131 8.14 20.14 -2.94
CA GLU A 131 8.85 19.27 -2.00
C GLU A 131 8.29 19.43 -0.58
N HIS A 132 7.91 18.32 0.08
CA HIS A 132 7.36 18.31 1.43
C HIS A 132 8.37 17.90 2.51
N LYS A 133 9.54 17.34 2.14
CA LYS A 133 10.49 16.72 3.10
C LYS A 133 10.91 17.60 4.27
N ASP A 134 11.03 18.92 4.04
CA ASP A 134 11.44 19.91 5.04
C ASP A 134 10.26 20.81 5.48
N MET A 135 9.04 20.48 5.06
CA MET A 135 7.84 21.26 5.42
C MET A 135 7.46 21.01 6.87
N PRO A 136 7.21 22.05 7.69
CA PRO A 136 6.65 21.88 9.02
C PRO A 136 5.32 21.13 8.96
N GLU A 137 5.07 20.22 9.92
CA GLU A 137 3.88 19.37 9.93
C GLU A 137 2.58 20.18 9.82
N GLU A 138 2.46 21.30 10.54
CA GLU A 138 1.27 22.14 10.50
C GLU A 138 1.05 22.79 9.13
N ASP A 139 2.11 23.10 8.40
CA ASP A 139 2.04 23.64 7.06
C ASP A 139 1.59 22.56 6.06
N GLU A 140 2.13 21.35 6.19
CA GLU A 140 1.71 20.20 5.39
C GLU A 140 0.26 19.85 5.66
N ARG A 141 -0.18 19.82 6.90
CA ARG A 141 -1.58 19.61 7.29
C ARG A 141 -2.50 20.63 6.65
N ARG A 142 -2.12 21.92 6.68
CA ARG A 142 -2.89 22.99 6.02
C ARG A 142 -2.93 22.81 4.51
N GLN A 143 -1.82 22.43 3.88
CA GLN A 143 -1.78 22.19 2.43
C GLN A 143 -2.64 20.99 2.04
N ILE A 144 -2.65 19.91 2.81
CA ILE A 144 -3.53 18.74 2.57
C ILE A 144 -5.00 19.17 2.67
N ALA A 145 -5.38 19.90 3.71
CA ALA A 145 -6.75 20.38 3.88
C ALA A 145 -7.19 21.30 2.75
N GLU A 146 -6.32 22.23 2.34
CA GLU A 146 -6.59 23.17 1.24
C GLU A 146 -6.64 22.46 -0.12
N ALA A 147 -5.78 21.47 -0.35
CA ALA A 147 -5.83 20.64 -1.55
C ALA A 147 -7.19 19.92 -1.67
N ILE A 148 -7.66 19.32 -0.57
CA ILE A 148 -8.97 18.64 -0.54
C ILE A 148 -10.11 19.63 -0.77
N ARG A 149 -10.06 20.82 -0.17
CA ARG A 149 -11.06 21.86 -0.35
C ARG A 149 -11.14 22.32 -1.81
N LEU A 150 -10.01 22.70 -2.38
CA LEU A 150 -9.92 23.19 -3.76
C LEU A 150 -10.30 22.10 -4.77
N HIS A 151 -9.80 20.88 -4.57
CA HIS A 151 -10.18 19.73 -5.38
C HIS A 151 -11.71 19.53 -5.37
N THR A 152 -12.31 19.54 -4.18
CA THR A 152 -13.76 19.36 -4.02
C THR A 152 -14.55 20.44 -4.75
N GLU A 153 -14.10 21.70 -4.66
CA GLU A 153 -14.72 22.84 -5.36
C GLU A 153 -14.65 22.67 -6.88
N VAL A 154 -13.48 22.28 -7.41
CA VAL A 154 -13.23 22.20 -8.86
C VAL A 154 -13.84 20.94 -9.49
N VAL A 155 -13.70 19.79 -8.84
CA VAL A 155 -14.15 18.50 -9.37
C VAL A 155 -15.63 18.25 -9.03
N GLY A 156 -16.13 18.81 -7.93
CA GLY A 156 -17.49 18.59 -7.43
C GLY A 156 -17.61 17.40 -6.50
N SER A 157 -16.51 16.73 -6.16
CA SER A 157 -16.45 15.64 -5.20
C SER A 157 -15.11 15.66 -4.48
N ARG A 158 -15.09 15.15 -3.23
CA ARG A 158 -13.86 14.96 -2.45
C ARG A 158 -12.98 13.88 -3.12
N PRO A 159 -11.63 14.07 -3.15
CA PRO A 159 -10.75 12.99 -3.59
C PRO A 159 -10.82 11.81 -2.61
N THR A 160 -10.79 10.60 -3.13
CA THR A 160 -10.75 9.37 -2.36
C THR A 160 -9.33 8.87 -2.14
N GLY A 161 -8.42 9.18 -3.06
CA GLY A 161 -7.04 8.75 -3.06
C GLY A 161 -6.04 9.90 -3.08
N TRP A 162 -4.80 9.57 -2.70
CA TRP A 162 -3.73 10.55 -2.57
C TRP A 162 -2.38 10.00 -3.05
N TYR A 163 -1.64 10.85 -3.73
CA TYR A 163 -0.23 10.69 -4.06
C TYR A 163 0.46 12.06 -3.98
N THR A 164 1.57 12.16 -3.25
CA THR A 164 2.39 13.38 -3.16
C THR A 164 3.59 13.32 -4.10
N GLY A 165 4.25 12.16 -4.19
CA GLY A 165 5.47 11.95 -4.96
C GLY A 165 6.74 12.57 -4.37
N ARG A 166 6.58 13.64 -3.58
CA ARG A 166 7.64 14.38 -2.87
C ARG A 166 7.30 14.50 -1.39
N CYS A 167 6.89 13.39 -0.78
CA CYS A 167 6.33 13.31 0.56
C CYS A 167 7.34 13.59 1.68
N SER A 168 6.83 13.98 2.85
CA SER A 168 7.53 14.01 4.11
C SER A 168 7.30 12.70 4.89
N VAL A 169 7.95 12.57 6.04
CA VAL A 169 7.68 11.46 6.98
C VAL A 169 6.29 11.54 7.62
N ASN A 170 5.62 12.68 7.53
CA ASN A 170 4.29 12.91 8.11
C ASN A 170 3.16 12.64 7.11
N THR A 171 3.42 12.71 5.81
CA THR A 171 2.41 12.71 4.74
C THR A 171 1.41 11.56 4.89
N VAL A 172 1.90 10.34 5.10
CA VAL A 172 1.05 9.13 5.22
C VAL A 172 0.06 9.25 6.37
N ARG A 173 0.53 9.66 7.54
CA ARG A 173 -0.33 9.86 8.71
C ARG A 173 -1.32 10.99 8.50
N LEU A 174 -0.86 12.14 7.99
CA LEU A 174 -1.71 13.31 7.77
C LEU A 174 -2.82 13.06 6.75
N THR A 175 -2.53 12.31 5.69
CA THR A 175 -3.53 11.93 4.67
C THR A 175 -4.54 10.91 5.23
N ALA A 176 -4.08 9.96 6.05
CA ALA A 176 -4.96 9.04 6.77
C ALA A 176 -5.89 9.79 7.73
N GLU A 177 -5.34 10.70 8.56
CA GLU A 177 -6.12 11.56 9.47
C GLU A 177 -7.14 12.42 8.71
N ALA A 178 -6.77 12.89 7.51
CA ALA A 178 -7.68 13.61 6.63
C ALA A 178 -8.78 12.71 6.03
N GLY A 179 -8.74 11.41 6.19
CA GLY A 179 -9.79 10.46 5.80
C GLY A 179 -9.77 10.10 4.32
N LEU A 180 -8.61 9.97 3.72
CA LEU A 180 -8.43 9.40 2.37
C LEU A 180 -8.55 7.88 2.44
N ASP A 181 -9.17 7.26 1.42
CA ASP A 181 -9.42 5.81 1.39
C ASP A 181 -8.13 5.03 1.06
N TRP A 182 -7.26 5.61 0.22
CA TRP A 182 -5.99 5.00 -0.18
C TRP A 182 -4.91 6.05 -0.47
N ILE A 183 -3.65 5.61 -0.37
CA ILE A 183 -2.46 6.39 -0.73
C ILE A 183 -1.54 5.58 -1.65
N SER A 184 -0.63 6.29 -2.37
CA SER A 184 0.31 5.67 -3.30
C SER A 184 1.75 6.13 -3.15
N ASP A 185 2.13 6.73 -2.03
CA ASP A 185 3.50 7.24 -1.81
C ASP A 185 4.48 6.13 -1.41
N THR A 186 4.42 4.97 -2.08
CA THR A 186 5.36 3.85 -1.91
C THR A 186 5.65 3.17 -3.25
N TYR A 187 6.76 2.43 -3.30
CA TYR A 187 7.26 1.73 -4.48
C TYR A 187 7.83 0.35 -4.09
N ASP A 188 7.26 -0.28 -3.08
CA ASP A 188 7.86 -1.38 -2.32
C ASP A 188 7.15 -2.72 -2.42
N ASP A 189 6.04 -2.79 -3.20
CA ASP A 189 5.29 -4.04 -3.44
C ASP A 189 4.54 -3.99 -4.78
N ASP A 190 4.18 -5.17 -5.31
CA ASP A 190 3.35 -5.34 -6.50
C ASP A 190 1.87 -5.59 -6.17
N LEU A 191 1.51 -5.55 -4.90
CA LEU A 191 0.15 -5.71 -4.38
C LEU A 191 -0.19 -4.58 -3.40
N PRO A 192 -1.47 -4.19 -3.29
CA PRO A 192 -1.91 -3.30 -2.22
C PRO A 192 -1.71 -3.95 -0.85
N TYR A 193 -1.51 -3.15 0.18
CA TYR A 193 -1.37 -3.61 1.56
C TYR A 193 -1.87 -2.56 2.56
N TRP A 194 -2.13 -3.02 3.79
CA TRP A 194 -2.55 -2.15 4.87
C TRP A 194 -1.40 -1.76 5.78
N ILE A 195 -1.39 -0.50 6.21
CA ILE A 195 -0.49 0.02 7.23
C ILE A 195 -1.28 0.71 8.33
N GLU A 196 -0.70 0.73 9.51
CA GLU A 196 -1.20 1.55 10.61
C GLU A 196 -0.71 2.99 10.44
N ALA A 197 -1.63 3.93 10.34
CA ALA A 197 -1.34 5.35 10.21
C ALA A 197 -2.06 6.13 11.32
N GLY A 198 -1.42 6.28 12.47
CA GLY A 198 -2.05 6.78 13.69
C GLY A 198 -3.04 5.76 14.23
N ASP A 199 -4.29 6.18 14.42
CA ASP A 199 -5.37 5.33 14.95
C ASP A 199 -6.22 4.66 13.84
N ARG A 200 -5.75 4.69 12.60
CA ARG A 200 -6.47 4.18 11.43
C ARG A 200 -5.62 3.18 10.65
N ASP A 201 -6.30 2.22 10.03
CA ASP A 201 -5.72 1.41 8.98
C ASP A 201 -5.79 2.19 7.66
N GLN A 202 -4.66 2.35 6.99
CA GLN A 202 -4.56 3.04 5.71
C GLN A 202 -4.20 2.06 4.61
N LEU A 203 -5.02 2.01 3.56
CA LEU A 203 -4.69 1.22 2.37
C LEU A 203 -3.61 1.93 1.56
N VAL A 204 -2.56 1.19 1.26
CA VAL A 204 -1.48 1.57 0.34
C VAL A 204 -1.67 0.80 -0.96
N ILE A 205 -1.69 1.52 -2.07
CA ILE A 205 -1.63 0.95 -3.41
C ILE A 205 -0.31 1.42 -4.01
N PRO A 206 0.73 0.57 -4.09
CA PRO A 206 2.05 1.00 -4.54
C PRO A 206 2.02 1.62 -5.94
N TYR A 207 2.90 2.60 -6.15
CA TYR A 207 3.08 3.26 -7.44
C TYR A 207 4.35 2.76 -8.12
N THR A 208 4.82 3.46 -9.16
CA THR A 208 6.00 3.07 -9.94
C THR A 208 6.86 4.28 -10.32
N LEU A 209 8.18 4.09 -10.29
CA LEU A 209 9.16 5.00 -10.88
C LEU A 209 9.87 4.38 -12.08
N GLU A 210 9.72 3.08 -12.29
CA GLU A 210 10.35 2.35 -13.40
C GLU A 210 9.46 2.29 -14.64
N ALA A 211 8.22 1.82 -14.49
CA ALA A 211 7.20 1.79 -15.55
C ALA A 211 6.54 3.18 -15.67
N ASN A 212 7.35 4.21 -15.78
CA ASN A 212 6.95 5.62 -15.69
C ASN A 212 7.65 6.44 -16.78
N ASP A 213 6.89 7.26 -17.49
CA ASP A 213 7.41 8.10 -18.55
C ASP A 213 8.34 9.22 -18.07
N MET A 214 8.41 9.46 -16.75
CA MET A 214 9.43 10.33 -16.16
C MET A 214 10.85 9.95 -16.59
N ARG A 215 11.06 8.66 -16.91
CA ARG A 215 12.34 8.14 -17.37
C ARG A 215 12.78 8.71 -18.74
N PHE A 216 11.89 9.36 -19.50
CA PHE A 216 12.32 10.16 -20.65
C PHE A 216 13.07 11.44 -20.26
N ALA A 217 12.90 11.91 -19.03
CA ALA A 217 13.48 13.17 -18.54
C ALA A 217 14.52 12.94 -17.42
N THR A 218 14.80 11.69 -17.03
CA THR A 218 15.73 11.34 -15.96
C THR A 218 16.71 10.26 -16.44
N ALA A 219 17.98 10.37 -16.02
CA ALA A 219 19.04 9.43 -16.38
C ALA A 219 19.15 8.27 -15.35
N PRO A 220 19.47 7.04 -15.79
CA PRO A 220 19.37 6.53 -17.14
C PRO A 220 17.92 6.40 -17.55
N GLY A 221 17.56 6.76 -18.77
CA GLY A 221 16.17 6.86 -19.17
C GLY A 221 15.88 6.32 -20.55
N TYR A 222 14.64 6.55 -20.99
CA TYR A 222 14.23 6.18 -22.35
C TYR A 222 14.59 7.30 -23.33
N ILE A 223 15.11 6.95 -24.49
CA ILE A 223 15.41 7.89 -25.56
C ILE A 223 14.23 7.98 -26.56
N GLU A 224 13.57 6.84 -26.78
CA GLU A 224 12.51 6.71 -27.79
C GLU A 224 11.33 5.86 -27.27
N GLY A 225 10.20 5.98 -27.96
CA GLY A 225 8.97 5.26 -27.60
C GLY A 225 9.10 3.73 -27.67
N GLU A 226 10.03 3.19 -28.49
CA GLU A 226 10.28 1.75 -28.57
C GLU A 226 10.84 1.20 -27.25
N GLN A 227 11.80 1.91 -26.64
CA GLN A 227 12.37 1.48 -25.37
C GLN A 227 11.32 1.48 -24.25
N PHE A 228 10.43 2.48 -24.24
CA PHE A 228 9.30 2.50 -23.29
C PHE A 228 8.34 1.34 -23.53
N PHE A 229 7.96 1.07 -24.78
CA PHE A 229 7.14 -0.08 -25.15
C PHE A 229 7.77 -1.40 -24.68
N THR A 230 9.03 -1.63 -25.03
CA THR A 230 9.74 -2.88 -24.69
C THR A 230 9.79 -3.08 -23.17
N TYR A 231 10.11 -2.04 -22.42
CA TYR A 231 10.16 -2.10 -20.95
C TYR A 231 8.80 -2.44 -20.34
N LEU A 232 7.73 -1.74 -20.77
CA LEU A 232 6.38 -2.02 -20.28
C LEU A 232 5.91 -3.43 -20.66
N LYS A 233 6.26 -3.87 -21.88
CA LYS A 233 5.93 -5.22 -22.37
C LYS A 233 6.62 -6.29 -21.53
N ASP A 234 7.91 -6.17 -21.29
CA ASP A 234 8.68 -7.16 -20.53
C ASP A 234 8.20 -7.24 -19.07
N ALA A 235 7.89 -6.09 -18.43
CA ALA A 235 7.30 -6.05 -17.11
C ALA A 235 5.90 -6.70 -17.09
N PHE A 236 5.08 -6.41 -18.07
CA PHE A 236 3.76 -7.03 -18.23
C PHE A 236 3.86 -8.55 -18.42
N ASP A 237 4.74 -9.02 -19.31
CA ASP A 237 4.90 -10.43 -19.61
C ASP A 237 5.30 -11.23 -18.36
N GLU A 238 6.21 -10.69 -17.55
CA GLU A 238 6.64 -11.34 -16.30
C GLU A 238 5.50 -11.41 -15.29
N LEU A 239 4.84 -10.29 -15.00
CA LEU A 239 3.73 -10.28 -14.04
C LEU A 239 2.52 -11.10 -14.54
N TYR A 240 2.25 -11.11 -15.84
CA TYR A 240 1.22 -11.95 -16.43
C TYR A 240 1.55 -13.45 -16.32
N ARG A 241 2.81 -13.83 -16.50
CA ARG A 241 3.29 -15.19 -16.29
C ARG A 241 3.10 -15.62 -14.83
N GLU A 242 3.52 -14.79 -13.87
CA GLU A 242 3.30 -15.04 -12.43
C GLU A 242 1.81 -15.22 -12.11
N GLY A 243 0.95 -14.39 -12.69
CA GLY A 243 -0.49 -14.50 -12.54
C GLY A 243 -1.08 -15.78 -13.15
N ALA A 244 -0.53 -16.26 -14.27
CA ALA A 244 -0.91 -17.53 -14.86
C ALA A 244 -0.46 -18.74 -14.01
N GLU A 245 0.58 -18.57 -13.21
CA GLU A 245 1.08 -19.55 -12.24
C GLU A 245 0.37 -19.48 -10.88
N GLY A 246 -0.64 -18.59 -10.73
CA GLY A 246 -1.45 -18.46 -9.51
C GLY A 246 -1.00 -17.36 -8.55
N SER A 247 -0.11 -16.46 -8.97
CA SER A 247 0.39 -15.33 -8.16
C SER A 247 0.10 -13.98 -8.84
N ALA A 248 -1.18 -13.68 -9.06
CA ALA A 248 -1.60 -12.46 -9.74
C ALA A 248 -1.13 -11.19 -9.02
N LYS A 249 -0.65 -10.23 -9.81
CA LYS A 249 -0.08 -8.96 -9.35
C LYS A 249 -0.78 -7.75 -9.97
N MET A 250 -0.34 -6.57 -9.56
CA MET A 250 -0.73 -5.30 -10.16
C MET A 250 0.49 -4.65 -10.82
N MET A 251 0.30 -4.13 -12.03
CA MET A 251 1.26 -3.28 -12.74
C MET A 251 0.74 -1.85 -12.73
N SER A 252 1.50 -0.90 -12.17
CA SER A 252 1.23 0.52 -12.31
C SER A 252 2.01 1.10 -13.49
N VAL A 253 1.39 1.97 -14.29
CA VAL A 253 2.05 2.72 -15.37
C VAL A 253 1.87 4.21 -15.12
N GLY A 254 2.98 4.92 -14.89
CA GLY A 254 3.00 6.35 -14.61
C GLY A 254 3.20 7.19 -15.86
N LEU A 255 2.35 8.20 -16.06
CA LEU A 255 2.32 9.02 -17.27
C LEU A 255 2.20 10.51 -16.93
N HIS A 256 2.78 11.38 -17.75
CA HIS A 256 2.69 12.85 -17.63
C HIS A 256 2.31 13.47 -18.96
N CYS A 257 1.37 14.40 -18.96
CA CYS A 257 0.85 15.01 -20.21
C CYS A 257 1.94 15.63 -21.07
N ARG A 258 2.91 16.30 -20.47
CA ARG A 258 4.03 16.95 -21.17
C ARG A 258 5.11 15.99 -21.68
N LEU A 259 5.20 14.77 -21.14
CA LEU A 259 6.19 13.76 -21.53
C LEU A 259 5.62 12.78 -22.55
N ILE A 260 4.83 11.81 -22.12
CA ILE A 260 4.29 10.78 -23.02
C ILE A 260 3.28 11.37 -24.02
N GLY A 261 2.68 12.52 -23.74
CA GLY A 261 1.80 13.23 -24.67
C GLY A 261 2.49 13.75 -25.93
N ARG A 262 3.84 13.66 -26.05
CA ARG A 262 4.59 14.00 -27.28
C ARG A 262 4.34 12.94 -28.36
N PRO A 263 4.23 13.34 -29.67
CA PRO A 263 3.89 12.41 -30.74
C PRO A 263 4.79 11.19 -30.87
N GLY A 264 6.10 11.37 -30.74
CA GLY A 264 7.06 10.29 -30.86
C GLY A 264 7.01 9.30 -29.68
N LYS A 265 6.74 9.81 -28.46
CA LYS A 265 6.71 8.99 -27.24
C LYS A 265 5.41 8.20 -27.13
N ILE A 266 4.25 8.81 -27.40
CA ILE A 266 2.93 8.18 -27.25
C ILE A 266 2.74 6.94 -28.13
N ALA A 267 3.49 6.83 -29.23
CA ALA A 267 3.44 5.67 -30.09
C ALA A 267 3.85 4.38 -29.35
N GLY A 268 4.82 4.47 -28.44
CA GLY A 268 5.22 3.34 -27.59
C GLY A 268 4.10 2.96 -26.62
N LEU A 269 3.47 3.91 -25.96
CA LEU A 269 2.33 3.68 -25.08
C LEU A 269 1.15 3.03 -25.83
N ARG A 270 0.82 3.51 -27.02
CA ARG A 270 -0.25 2.93 -27.85
C ARG A 270 0.01 1.45 -28.13
N ARG A 271 1.21 1.10 -28.58
CA ARG A 271 1.58 -0.30 -28.85
C ARG A 271 1.48 -1.16 -27.61
N PHE A 272 1.89 -0.65 -26.45
CA PHE A 272 1.74 -1.36 -25.18
C PHE A 272 0.27 -1.63 -24.83
N LEU A 273 -0.60 -0.64 -24.96
CA LEU A 273 -2.02 -0.80 -24.67
C LEU A 273 -2.70 -1.78 -25.62
N GLU A 274 -2.37 -1.72 -26.93
CA GLU A 274 -2.83 -2.69 -27.94
C GLU A 274 -2.33 -4.10 -27.60
N TYR A 275 -1.07 -4.24 -27.20
CA TYR A 275 -0.49 -5.50 -26.77
C TYR A 275 -1.18 -6.07 -25.53
N ALA A 276 -1.30 -5.30 -24.47
CA ALA A 276 -1.90 -5.76 -23.23
C ALA A 276 -3.39 -6.13 -23.41
N LYS A 277 -4.14 -5.36 -24.19
CA LYS A 277 -5.56 -5.65 -24.50
C LYS A 277 -5.77 -6.92 -25.34
N ALA A 278 -4.76 -7.38 -26.05
CA ALA A 278 -4.83 -8.62 -26.83
C ALA A 278 -4.73 -9.88 -25.96
N HIS A 279 -4.37 -9.74 -24.66
CA HIS A 279 -4.26 -10.85 -23.72
C HIS A 279 -5.56 -11.07 -22.94
N GLU A 280 -5.97 -12.31 -22.78
CA GLU A 280 -7.11 -12.67 -21.94
C GLU A 280 -6.72 -12.59 -20.45
N GLY A 281 -7.69 -12.19 -19.61
CA GLY A 281 -7.45 -12.12 -18.18
C GLY A 281 -6.59 -10.90 -17.76
N VAL A 282 -6.69 -9.80 -18.49
CA VAL A 282 -6.12 -8.50 -18.11
C VAL A 282 -7.25 -7.60 -17.61
N TRP A 283 -7.10 -7.07 -16.40
CA TRP A 283 -8.01 -6.09 -15.83
C TRP A 283 -7.37 -4.70 -15.88
N PHE A 284 -8.09 -3.72 -16.44
CA PHE A 284 -7.67 -2.32 -16.45
C PHE A 284 -8.51 -1.53 -15.44
N PRO A 285 -8.11 -1.43 -14.17
CA PRO A 285 -8.84 -0.68 -13.16
C PRO A 285 -8.39 0.77 -13.03
N ARG A 286 -9.28 1.62 -12.53
CA ARG A 286 -8.91 2.82 -11.78
C ARG A 286 -8.34 2.39 -10.42
N ARG A 287 -7.60 3.24 -9.77
CA ARG A 287 -7.05 2.91 -8.44
C ARG A 287 -8.15 2.75 -7.38
N ILE A 288 -9.22 3.53 -7.48
CA ILE A 288 -10.38 3.35 -6.59
C ILE A 288 -11.03 1.97 -6.75
N ASP A 289 -11.01 1.41 -7.96
CA ASP A 289 -11.54 0.06 -8.20
C ASP A 289 -10.65 -1.00 -7.55
N VAL A 290 -9.32 -0.81 -7.62
CA VAL A 290 -8.35 -1.63 -6.86
C VAL A 290 -8.58 -1.49 -5.37
N ALA A 291 -8.72 -0.26 -4.85
CA ALA A 291 -8.94 0.00 -3.43
C ALA A 291 -10.20 -0.70 -2.90
N ARG A 292 -11.32 -0.57 -3.60
CA ARG A 292 -12.60 -1.20 -3.23
C ARG A 292 -12.53 -2.71 -3.27
N HIS A 293 -11.89 -3.25 -4.32
CA HIS A 293 -11.70 -4.69 -4.44
C HIS A 293 -10.85 -5.21 -3.28
N TRP A 294 -9.69 -4.58 -3.04
CA TRP A 294 -8.76 -5.01 -2.00
C TRP A 294 -9.35 -4.91 -0.60
N ALA A 295 -10.02 -3.82 -0.28
CA ALA A 295 -10.67 -3.65 1.02
C ALA A 295 -11.77 -4.70 1.28
N LYS A 296 -12.41 -5.20 0.23
CA LYS A 296 -13.41 -6.27 0.33
C LYS A 296 -12.78 -7.66 0.43
N ALA A 297 -11.78 -7.96 -0.40
CA ALA A 297 -11.15 -9.28 -0.47
C ALA A 297 -10.15 -9.49 0.68
N HIS A 298 -9.44 -8.44 1.08
CA HIS A 298 -8.38 -8.43 2.08
C HIS A 298 -8.60 -7.27 3.07
N PRO A 299 -9.64 -7.34 3.91
CA PRO A 299 -9.90 -6.30 4.91
C PRO A 299 -8.70 -6.16 5.88
N PRO A 300 -8.51 -4.99 6.48
CA PRO A 300 -7.42 -4.79 7.42
C PRO A 300 -7.58 -5.73 8.61
N VAL A 301 -6.52 -6.46 8.91
CA VAL A 301 -6.45 -7.25 10.13
C VAL A 301 -5.90 -6.33 11.22
N ARG A 302 -6.78 -5.80 12.06
CA ARG A 302 -6.34 -5.00 13.20
C ARG A 302 -5.46 -5.86 14.08
N ARG A 303 -4.20 -5.50 14.16
CA ARG A 303 -3.31 -6.10 15.15
C ARG A 303 -3.77 -5.60 16.51
N ALA A 304 -4.03 -6.54 17.40
CA ALA A 304 -4.21 -6.21 18.78
C ALA A 304 -2.93 -5.54 19.31
N HIS A 305 -3.07 -4.35 19.91
CA HIS A 305 -1.96 -3.67 20.58
C HIS A 305 -2.08 -3.92 22.09
N PRO A 306 -1.38 -4.94 22.63
CA PRO A 306 -1.43 -5.25 24.07
C PRO A 306 -1.26 -4.03 24.96
N SER A 307 -0.42 -3.07 24.56
CA SER A 307 -0.18 -1.82 25.31
C SER A 307 -1.33 -0.83 25.33
N ARG A 308 -2.36 -1.03 24.51
CA ARG A 308 -3.53 -0.14 24.38
C ARG A 308 -4.84 -0.78 24.82
N MET A 309 -4.80 -2.05 25.21
CA MET A 309 -5.96 -2.80 25.64
C MET A 309 -6.36 -2.42 27.07
N GLU A 310 -7.66 -2.44 27.33
CA GLU A 310 -8.16 -2.48 28.70
C GLU A 310 -7.87 -3.85 29.33
N ARG A 311 -7.71 -3.88 30.67
CA ARG A 311 -7.33 -5.10 31.40
C ARG A 311 -8.21 -6.31 31.09
N ALA A 312 -9.51 -6.10 31.03
CA ALA A 312 -10.48 -7.18 30.75
C ALA A 312 -10.31 -7.72 29.34
N GLU A 313 -10.07 -6.86 28.34
CA GLU A 313 -9.83 -7.24 26.96
C GLU A 313 -8.52 -8.00 26.82
N PHE A 314 -7.45 -7.51 27.45
CA PHE A 314 -6.15 -8.16 27.45
C PHE A 314 -6.20 -9.56 28.05
N VAL A 315 -6.84 -9.71 29.20
CA VAL A 315 -6.97 -11.02 29.87
C VAL A 315 -7.86 -11.97 29.05
N ALA A 316 -8.92 -11.47 28.42
CA ALA A 316 -9.75 -12.28 27.53
C ALA A 316 -8.97 -12.79 26.30
N ALA A 317 -8.09 -11.94 25.74
CA ALA A 317 -7.31 -12.27 24.55
C ALA A 317 -6.13 -13.21 24.85
N TYR A 318 -5.45 -13.04 25.99
CA TYR A 318 -4.17 -13.72 26.27
C TYR A 318 -4.17 -14.61 27.52
N GLY A 319 -5.24 -14.60 28.29
CA GLY A 319 -5.34 -15.41 29.52
C GLY A 319 -5.35 -16.93 29.27
N GLY A 320 -5.72 -17.36 28.07
CA GLY A 320 -5.73 -18.76 27.67
C GLY A 320 -4.39 -19.30 27.16
N ILE A 321 -3.37 -18.45 26.95
CA ILE A 321 -2.06 -18.89 26.40
C ILE A 321 -1.38 -19.94 27.30
N PHE A 322 -1.53 -19.80 28.62
CA PHE A 322 -1.12 -20.82 29.59
C PHE A 322 -2.38 -21.46 30.16
N GLU A 323 -2.61 -22.73 29.86
CA GLU A 323 -3.82 -23.43 30.26
C GLU A 323 -4.13 -23.29 31.77
N HIS A 324 -5.38 -22.94 32.07
CA HIS A 324 -5.87 -22.73 33.43
C HIS A 324 -5.09 -21.68 34.25
N SER A 325 -4.31 -20.80 33.60
CA SER A 325 -3.36 -19.90 34.27
C SER A 325 -3.49 -18.45 33.83
N ALA A 326 -4.72 -17.96 33.73
CA ALA A 326 -5.02 -16.57 33.33
C ALA A 326 -4.28 -15.50 34.17
N TRP A 327 -3.90 -15.84 35.40
CA TRP A 327 -3.12 -14.99 36.29
C TRP A 327 -1.79 -14.51 35.70
N ILE A 328 -1.21 -15.27 34.74
CA ILE A 328 0.01 -14.89 34.01
C ILE A 328 -0.26 -13.65 33.15
N ALA A 329 -1.35 -13.65 32.40
CA ALA A 329 -1.77 -12.48 31.61
C ALA A 329 -2.16 -11.31 32.52
N GLU A 330 -2.88 -11.56 33.60
CA GLU A 330 -3.24 -10.54 34.58
C GLU A 330 -2.02 -9.80 35.12
N ARG A 331 -1.01 -10.54 35.58
CA ARG A 331 0.25 -9.99 36.09
C ARG A 331 1.09 -9.33 34.98
N ALA A 332 1.04 -9.84 33.75
CA ALA A 332 1.73 -9.22 32.63
C ALA A 332 1.14 -7.85 32.27
N PHE A 333 -0.18 -7.72 32.36
CA PHE A 333 -0.85 -6.43 32.16
C PHE A 333 -0.39 -5.39 33.21
N ASP A 334 -0.25 -5.79 34.46
CA ASP A 334 0.18 -4.93 35.57
C ASP A 334 1.65 -4.44 35.44
N LEU A 335 2.40 -4.89 34.40
CA LEU A 335 3.75 -4.40 34.08
C LEU A 335 3.75 -3.04 33.34
N GLU A 336 2.61 -2.39 33.16
CA GLU A 336 2.49 -1.18 32.34
C GLU A 336 3.06 -1.39 30.93
N LEU A 337 2.35 -2.18 30.13
CA LEU A 337 2.79 -2.55 28.78
C LEU A 337 2.95 -1.31 27.89
N GLY A 338 4.07 -1.21 27.18
CA GLY A 338 4.35 -0.17 26.22
C GLY A 338 4.51 -0.73 24.79
N PRO A 339 4.82 0.11 23.78
CA PRO A 339 4.89 -0.28 22.37
C PRO A 339 5.81 -1.47 22.05
N ALA A 340 6.81 -1.72 22.89
CA ALA A 340 7.67 -2.90 22.74
C ALA A 340 6.92 -4.24 22.91
N HIS A 341 5.80 -4.20 23.62
CA HIS A 341 4.97 -5.38 23.91
C HIS A 341 3.90 -5.63 22.82
N ASP A 342 3.74 -4.71 21.86
CA ASP A 342 2.82 -4.86 20.71
C ASP A 342 3.38 -5.79 19.62
N THR A 343 4.44 -6.52 19.93
CA THR A 343 5.02 -7.55 19.07
C THR A 343 4.86 -8.92 19.72
N GLY A 344 4.73 -9.98 18.91
CA GLY A 344 4.64 -11.35 19.43
C GLY A 344 5.78 -11.69 20.39
N LEU A 345 7.02 -11.29 20.06
CA LEU A 345 8.18 -11.51 20.93
C LEU A 345 8.12 -10.68 22.21
N GLY A 346 7.69 -9.42 22.12
CA GLY A 346 7.58 -8.54 23.30
C GLY A 346 6.52 -9.04 24.28
N LEU A 347 5.35 -9.41 23.77
CA LEU A 347 4.28 -10.00 24.58
C LEU A 347 4.71 -11.37 25.18
N HIS A 348 5.29 -12.25 24.35
CA HIS A 348 5.85 -13.52 24.83
C HIS A 348 6.82 -13.31 25.98
N ASN A 349 7.75 -12.39 25.84
CA ASN A 349 8.73 -12.10 26.90
C ASN A 349 8.07 -11.58 28.18
N ALA A 350 7.03 -10.75 28.10
CA ALA A 350 6.27 -10.26 29.24
C ALA A 350 5.57 -11.43 29.97
N LEU A 351 4.85 -12.26 29.25
CA LEU A 351 4.16 -13.42 29.81
C LEU A 351 5.16 -14.41 30.43
N CYS A 352 6.22 -14.76 29.71
CA CYS A 352 7.28 -15.66 30.23
C CYS A 352 7.99 -15.08 31.46
N ARG A 353 8.15 -13.76 31.56
CA ARG A 353 8.70 -13.11 32.75
C ARG A 353 7.82 -13.36 33.98
N MET A 354 6.50 -13.27 33.82
CA MET A 354 5.57 -13.54 34.93
C MET A 354 5.60 -14.98 35.34
N PHE A 355 5.59 -15.92 34.39
CA PHE A 355 5.75 -17.33 34.69
C PHE A 355 7.07 -17.64 35.45
N ARG A 356 8.21 -17.10 34.97
CA ARG A 356 9.53 -17.34 35.60
C ARG A 356 9.67 -16.73 36.97
N SER A 357 8.99 -15.61 37.24
CA SER A 357 9.01 -14.93 38.55
C SER A 357 8.01 -15.51 39.57
N ALA A 358 7.16 -16.43 39.15
CA ALA A 358 6.15 -17.05 39.99
C ALA A 358 6.76 -18.02 41.02
N THR A 359 6.01 -18.35 42.04
CA THR A 359 6.41 -19.37 43.04
C THR A 359 6.56 -20.75 42.41
N GLU A 360 7.29 -21.63 43.05
CA GLU A 360 7.47 -23.02 42.59
C GLU A 360 6.11 -23.73 42.46
N ALA A 361 5.21 -23.54 43.42
CA ALA A 361 3.88 -24.12 43.39
C ALA A 361 3.04 -23.60 42.19
N GLU A 362 3.09 -22.32 41.88
CA GLU A 362 2.40 -21.75 40.73
C GLU A 362 2.97 -22.27 39.41
N ARG A 363 4.31 -22.33 39.29
CA ARG A 363 4.97 -22.89 38.09
C ARG A 363 4.62 -24.36 37.90
N LEU A 364 4.67 -25.14 38.97
CA LEU A 364 4.28 -26.55 38.92
C LEU A 364 2.81 -26.72 38.52
N GLY A 365 1.91 -25.84 39.01
CA GLY A 365 0.51 -25.81 38.61
C GLY A 365 0.31 -25.60 37.13
N VAL A 366 1.10 -24.70 36.50
CA VAL A 366 1.07 -24.49 35.05
C VAL A 366 1.55 -25.71 34.29
N LEU A 367 2.70 -26.29 34.70
CA LEU A 367 3.29 -27.43 34.01
C LEU A 367 2.40 -28.69 34.10
N THR A 368 1.75 -28.90 35.23
CA THR A 368 0.87 -30.06 35.45
C THR A 368 -0.54 -29.86 34.86
N ALA A 369 -0.92 -28.61 34.50
CA ALA A 369 -2.17 -28.33 33.83
C ALA A 369 -2.10 -28.68 32.33
N HIS A 370 -0.89 -28.71 31.75
CA HIS A 370 -0.71 -29.03 30.35
C HIS A 370 -0.89 -30.53 30.10
N PRO A 371 -1.84 -30.93 29.22
CA PRO A 371 -2.12 -32.36 29.01
C PRO A 371 -1.03 -33.05 28.19
N ASP A 372 -0.85 -34.33 28.45
CA ASP A 372 0.03 -35.19 27.67
C ASP A 372 -0.36 -35.23 26.21
N LEU A 373 0.61 -35.15 25.30
CA LEU A 373 0.38 -35.28 23.86
C LEU A 373 -0.17 -36.68 23.53
N ALA A 374 -1.28 -36.75 22.80
CA ALA A 374 -1.97 -38.00 22.49
C ALA A 374 -2.30 -38.88 23.71
N GLY A 375 -2.33 -38.30 24.91
CA GLY A 375 -2.50 -39.00 26.18
C GLY A 375 -3.95 -39.34 26.52
N LYS A 376 -4.17 -39.81 27.74
CA LYS A 376 -5.49 -40.27 28.24
C LYS A 376 -6.55 -39.17 28.21
N LEU A 377 -6.20 -37.88 28.39
CA LEU A 377 -7.14 -36.78 28.37
C LEU A 377 -7.64 -36.51 26.95
N ALA A 378 -6.80 -36.64 25.92
CA ALA A 378 -7.17 -36.55 24.51
C ALA A 378 -8.13 -37.68 24.15
N ALA A 379 -7.80 -38.93 24.53
CA ALA A 379 -8.64 -40.12 24.31
C ALA A 379 -10.00 -40.00 25.02
N ALA A 380 -10.05 -39.33 26.17
CA ALA A 380 -11.27 -39.11 26.95
C ALA A 380 -12.07 -37.88 26.49
N LYS A 381 -11.63 -37.11 25.47
CA LYS A 381 -12.25 -35.85 24.99
C LYS A 381 -12.41 -34.82 26.12
N ARG A 382 -11.42 -34.68 26.97
CA ARG A 382 -11.40 -33.76 28.12
C ARG A 382 -10.36 -32.64 27.99
N LEU A 383 -9.87 -32.39 26.77
CA LEU A 383 -8.98 -31.28 26.47
C LEU A 383 -9.75 -29.97 26.39
N THR A 384 -9.06 -28.84 26.56
CA THR A 384 -9.63 -27.54 26.18
C THR A 384 -9.88 -27.45 24.67
N PRO A 385 -10.73 -26.55 24.19
CA PRO A 385 -10.93 -26.35 22.75
C PRO A 385 -9.63 -26.09 21.99
N GLU A 386 -8.74 -25.29 22.56
CA GLU A 386 -7.45 -24.91 21.97
C GLU A 386 -6.52 -26.12 21.87
N SER A 387 -6.34 -26.89 22.95
CA SER A 387 -5.53 -28.12 22.96
C SER A 387 -6.11 -29.20 22.04
N THR A 388 -7.43 -29.25 21.90
CA THR A 388 -8.10 -30.14 20.94
C THR A 388 -7.76 -29.74 19.51
N ALA A 389 -7.83 -28.44 19.17
CA ALA A 389 -7.53 -27.93 17.83
C ALA A 389 -6.04 -28.11 17.49
N GLU A 390 -5.14 -27.88 18.45
CA GLU A 390 -3.69 -28.06 18.27
C GLU A 390 -3.34 -29.53 18.00
N GLN A 391 -3.84 -30.45 18.80
CA GLN A 391 -3.58 -31.89 18.62
C GLN A 391 -4.21 -32.42 17.32
N ALA A 392 -5.37 -31.93 16.92
CA ALA A 392 -6.00 -32.24 15.63
C ALA A 392 -5.18 -31.73 14.45
N SER A 393 -4.64 -30.50 14.54
CA SER A 393 -3.78 -29.93 13.50
C SER A 393 -2.48 -30.70 13.30
N ALA A 394 -1.99 -31.34 14.33
CA ALA A 394 -0.83 -32.23 14.30
C ALA A 394 -1.18 -33.70 13.95
N ALA A 395 -2.44 -33.98 13.58
CA ALA A 395 -2.96 -35.30 13.27
C ALA A 395 -2.73 -36.34 14.38
N LEU A 396 -2.68 -35.92 15.65
CA LEU A 396 -2.44 -36.82 16.79
C LEU A 396 -3.61 -37.74 17.09
N ASP A 397 -4.77 -37.50 16.54
CA ASP A 397 -5.95 -38.37 16.58
C ASP A 397 -5.89 -39.51 15.55
N ALA A 398 -5.05 -39.40 14.52
CA ALA A 398 -4.87 -40.33 13.42
C ALA A 398 -3.60 -41.23 13.58
N LEU A 399 -2.96 -41.24 14.73
CA LEU A 399 -1.75 -42.03 14.99
C LEU A 399 -1.99 -43.52 14.82
N THR A 400 -1.02 -44.22 14.22
CA THR A 400 -0.93 -45.68 14.23
C THR A 400 -0.67 -46.21 15.64
N ASP A 401 -0.96 -47.48 15.90
CA ASP A 401 -0.70 -48.13 17.21
C ASP A 401 0.78 -48.02 17.63
N ALA A 402 1.73 -48.17 16.69
CA ALA A 402 3.16 -48.06 16.97
C ALA A 402 3.60 -46.63 17.34
N GLU A 403 3.00 -45.62 16.70
CA GLU A 403 3.23 -44.21 17.02
C GLU A 403 2.62 -43.89 18.38
N ARG A 404 1.43 -44.38 18.67
CA ARG A 404 0.75 -44.20 19.95
C ARG A 404 1.54 -44.81 21.11
N ASP A 405 2.08 -46.03 20.95
CA ASP A 405 2.95 -46.65 21.93
C ASP A 405 4.25 -45.86 22.16
N THR A 406 4.75 -45.20 21.10
CA THR A 406 5.92 -44.32 21.20
C THR A 406 5.60 -43.08 22.02
N PHE A 407 4.44 -42.42 21.76
CA PHE A 407 3.99 -41.28 22.55
C PHE A 407 3.73 -41.63 24.01
N GLN A 408 3.13 -42.80 24.29
CA GLN A 408 2.89 -43.25 25.67
C GLN A 408 4.20 -43.43 26.43
N ARG A 409 5.22 -44.00 25.78
CA ARG A 409 6.55 -44.17 26.38
C ARG A 409 7.22 -42.82 26.64
N LEU A 410 7.19 -41.88 25.68
CA LEU A 410 7.74 -40.55 25.86
C LEU A 410 7.01 -39.76 26.96
N ASN A 411 5.69 -39.86 27.03
CA ASN A 411 4.91 -39.23 28.10
C ASN A 411 5.20 -39.84 29.49
N ALA A 412 5.62 -41.12 29.58
CA ALA A 412 5.99 -41.76 30.84
C ALA A 412 7.41 -41.36 31.31
N ASP A 413 8.27 -40.98 30.36
CA ASP A 413 9.64 -40.51 30.63
C ASP A 413 9.68 -39.02 30.98
N TYR A 414 8.64 -38.26 30.60
CA TYR A 414 8.46 -36.82 30.90
C TYR A 414 7.86 -36.62 32.29
#